data_0219992ed38889b9ba84166b676a0f88
#
_entry.id   0219992ed38889b9ba84166b676a0f88
#
_cell.length_a   1.000
_cell.length_b   1.000
_cell.length_c   1.000
_cell.angle_alpha   90.00
_cell.angle_beta   90.00
_cell.angle_gamma   90.00
#
_symmetry.space_group_name_H-M   'P 1'
#
loop_
_entity.id
_entity.type
_entity.pdbx_description
1 polymer ?
#
loop_
_entity_poly.entity_id
_entity_poly.type
_entity_poly.pdbx_seq_one_letter_code
_entity_poly.pdbx_strand_id
1 'polypeptide(L)'
;MALLLQSLSARLGIVRQLDLAQASRSSYHPVVNFCLWVLAEIAIAATDLAEVLGMAIGLQLLFGLPLIWGVSLTVLDTLLLLILQSYGMRKIEAFIIALVATIGVSFLLEMFWAKPDMGELVKGFIPSIPNDT
;
A
#
# COMPACT_ATOMS: atom_id res chain seq x y z
N MET A 1 -9.22 9.90 -3.57
CA MET A 1 -9.44 9.78 -2.11
C MET A 1 -8.15 9.63 -1.32
N ALA A 2 -7.27 8.67 -1.64
CA ALA A 2 -6.02 8.44 -0.88
C ALA A 2 -5.12 9.68 -0.77
N LEU A 3 -4.84 10.37 -1.87
CA LEU A 3 -4.04 11.60 -1.90
C LEU A 3 -4.58 12.70 -0.98
N LEU A 4 -5.91 12.85 -0.94
CA LEU A 4 -6.57 13.85 -0.10
C LEU A 4 -6.40 13.50 1.39
N LEU A 5 -6.66 12.25 1.77
CA LEU A 5 -6.54 11.79 3.14
C LEU A 5 -5.09 11.86 3.64
N GLN A 6 -4.12 11.43 2.82
CA GLN A 6 -2.69 11.52 3.15
C GLN A 6 -2.24 12.98 3.29
N SER A 7 -2.68 13.87 2.40
CA SER A 7 -2.38 15.30 2.48
C SER A 7 -2.93 15.94 3.75
N LEU A 8 -4.16 15.58 4.15
CA LEU A 8 -4.76 16.06 5.40
C LEU A 8 -4.03 15.54 6.63
N SER A 9 -3.65 14.25 6.63
CA SER A 9 -2.89 13.66 7.73
C SER A 9 -1.51 14.30 7.88
N ALA A 10 -0.82 14.56 6.76
CA ALA A 10 0.47 15.25 6.77
C ALA A 10 0.34 16.69 7.30
N ARG A 11 -0.68 17.43 6.89
CA ARG A 11 -0.97 18.79 7.40
C ARG A 11 -1.27 18.77 8.90
N LEU A 12 -2.04 17.79 9.36
CA LEU A 12 -2.32 17.63 10.78
C LEU A 12 -1.03 17.41 11.58
N GLY A 13 -0.14 16.53 11.09
CA GLY A 13 1.16 16.27 11.70
C GLY A 13 2.03 17.52 11.79
N ILE A 14 2.09 18.32 10.73
CA ILE A 14 2.89 19.57 10.71
C ILE A 14 2.31 20.63 11.66
N VAL A 15 0.98 20.83 11.65
CA VAL A 15 0.35 21.91 12.41
C VAL A 15 0.21 21.57 13.90
N ARG A 16 -0.19 20.33 14.20
CA ARG A 16 -0.46 19.89 15.57
C ARG A 16 0.73 19.24 16.25
N GLN A 17 1.75 18.85 15.50
CA GLN A 17 2.89 18.04 15.98
C GLN A 17 2.42 16.73 16.66
N LEU A 18 1.30 16.21 16.21
CA LEU A 18 0.67 14.96 16.68
C LEU A 18 0.46 14.04 15.48
N ASP A 19 0.65 12.76 15.68
CA ASP A 19 0.19 11.78 14.71
C ASP A 19 -1.35 11.64 14.72
N LEU A 20 -1.89 10.95 13.72
CA LEU A 20 -3.34 10.80 13.57
C LEU A 20 -3.97 10.07 14.77
N ALA A 21 -3.27 9.08 15.33
CA ALA A 21 -3.74 8.31 16.48
C ALA A 21 -3.78 9.17 17.74
N GLN A 22 -2.74 9.97 17.98
CA GLN A 22 -2.68 10.92 19.10
C GLN A 22 -3.76 12.00 18.98
N ALA A 23 -3.96 12.54 17.77
CA ALA A 23 -5.00 13.52 17.50
C ALA A 23 -6.39 12.94 17.73
N SER A 24 -6.65 11.71 17.30
CA SER A 24 -7.90 10.99 17.53
C SER A 24 -8.14 10.76 19.02
N ARG A 25 -7.11 10.34 19.76
CA ARG A 25 -7.18 10.10 21.20
C ARG A 25 -7.51 11.37 22.00
N SER A 26 -7.04 12.53 21.55
CA SER A 26 -7.32 13.81 22.20
C SER A 26 -8.69 14.39 21.85
N SER A 27 -9.29 13.99 20.73
CA SER A 27 -10.53 14.60 20.20
C SER A 27 -11.77 13.75 20.41
N TYR A 28 -11.64 12.41 20.53
CA TYR A 28 -12.77 11.49 20.60
C TYR A 28 -12.93 10.86 21.96
N HIS A 29 -14.17 10.45 22.27
CA HIS A 29 -14.49 9.70 23.48
C HIS A 29 -13.74 8.35 23.51
N PRO A 30 -13.32 7.83 24.70
CA PRO A 30 -12.53 6.60 24.81
C PRO A 30 -13.12 5.38 24.08
N VAL A 31 -14.43 5.21 24.09
CA VAL A 31 -15.11 4.10 23.39
C VAL A 31 -14.93 4.20 21.88
N VAL A 32 -15.10 5.39 21.31
CA VAL A 32 -14.91 5.65 19.88
C VAL A 32 -13.45 5.41 19.50
N ASN A 33 -12.53 5.87 20.34
CA ASN A 33 -11.10 5.69 20.11
C ASN A 33 -10.69 4.21 20.13
N PHE A 34 -11.28 3.41 21.03
CA PHE A 34 -11.07 1.96 21.07
C PHE A 34 -11.58 1.29 19.78
N CYS A 35 -12.77 1.65 19.31
CA CYS A 35 -13.31 1.12 18.05
C CYS A 35 -12.40 1.50 16.84
N LEU A 36 -11.94 2.74 16.78
CA LEU A 36 -11.03 3.19 15.73
C LEU A 36 -9.69 2.44 15.78
N TRP A 37 -9.18 2.17 16.97
CA TRP A 37 -7.97 1.37 17.14
C TRP A 37 -8.15 -0.06 16.63
N VAL A 38 -9.23 -0.74 17.00
CA VAL A 38 -9.53 -2.10 16.51
C VAL A 38 -9.65 -2.14 15.00
N LEU A 39 -10.35 -1.15 14.40
CA LEU A 39 -10.47 -1.06 12.94
C LEU A 39 -9.11 -0.81 12.27
N ALA A 40 -8.26 0.01 12.87
CA ALA A 40 -6.91 0.25 12.36
C ALA A 40 -6.06 -1.02 12.40
N GLU A 41 -6.11 -1.79 13.50
CA GLU A 41 -5.39 -3.07 13.61
C GLU A 41 -5.84 -4.09 12.56
N ILE A 42 -7.15 -4.20 12.33
CA ILE A 42 -7.68 -5.07 11.27
C ILE A 42 -7.22 -4.61 9.89
N ALA A 43 -7.23 -3.30 9.63
CA ALA A 43 -6.79 -2.74 8.36
C ALA A 43 -5.29 -2.98 8.12
N ILE A 44 -4.45 -2.80 9.14
CA ILE A 44 -3.01 -3.07 9.08
C ILE A 44 -2.77 -4.56 8.79
N ALA A 45 -3.41 -5.45 9.56
CA ALA A 45 -3.26 -6.90 9.34
C ALA A 45 -3.71 -7.34 7.93
N ALA A 46 -4.79 -6.75 7.40
CA ALA A 46 -5.24 -7.02 6.04
C ALA A 46 -4.24 -6.53 4.98
N THR A 47 -3.61 -5.38 5.20
CA THR A 47 -2.58 -4.83 4.31
C THR A 47 -1.33 -5.70 4.32
N ASP A 48 -0.85 -6.10 5.48
CA ASP A 48 0.32 -6.97 5.64
C ASP A 48 0.09 -8.33 4.95
N LEU A 49 -1.11 -8.89 5.12
CA LEU A 49 -1.48 -10.14 4.45
C LEU A 49 -1.47 -9.98 2.92
N ALA A 50 -2.01 -8.88 2.41
CA ALA A 50 -2.02 -8.59 0.97
C ALA A 50 -0.60 -8.43 0.41
N GLU A 51 0.30 -7.78 1.14
CA GLU A 51 1.71 -7.61 0.77
C GLU A 51 2.43 -8.95 0.70
N VAL A 52 2.30 -9.79 1.75
CA VAL A 52 2.88 -11.15 1.79
C VAL A 52 2.38 -12.00 0.63
N LEU A 53 1.07 -12.00 0.37
CA LEU A 53 0.49 -12.77 -0.73
C LEU A 53 0.94 -12.23 -2.09
N GLY A 54 0.97 -10.91 -2.26
CA GLY A 54 1.41 -10.28 -3.50
C GLY A 54 2.85 -10.65 -3.86
N MET A 55 3.76 -10.59 -2.89
CA MET A 55 5.16 -10.97 -3.07
C MET A 55 5.31 -12.47 -3.36
N ALA A 56 4.62 -13.32 -2.61
CA ALA A 56 4.68 -14.77 -2.79
C ALA A 56 4.16 -15.19 -4.17
N ILE A 57 3.03 -14.62 -4.63
CA ILE A 57 2.46 -14.89 -5.96
C ILE A 57 3.38 -14.34 -7.05
N GLY A 58 3.94 -13.13 -6.88
CA GLY A 58 4.88 -12.54 -7.81
C GLY A 58 6.12 -13.41 -8.02
N LEU A 59 6.71 -13.92 -6.94
CA LEU A 59 7.87 -14.82 -6.99
C LEU A 59 7.52 -16.19 -7.60
N GLN A 60 6.33 -16.70 -7.34
CA GLN A 60 5.84 -17.93 -7.95
C GLN A 60 5.69 -17.78 -9.47
N LEU A 61 5.13 -16.66 -9.94
CA LEU A 61 4.93 -16.41 -11.38
C LEU A 61 6.27 -16.15 -12.10
N LEU A 62 7.21 -15.43 -11.49
CA LEU A 62 8.48 -15.08 -12.12
C LEU A 62 9.50 -16.21 -12.11
N PHE A 63 9.58 -16.95 -11.00
CA PHE A 63 10.63 -17.94 -10.74
C PHE A 63 10.12 -19.36 -10.60
N GLY A 64 8.80 -19.58 -10.60
CA GLY A 64 8.21 -20.90 -10.33
C GLY A 64 8.42 -21.39 -8.90
N LEU A 65 8.75 -20.51 -7.96
CA LEU A 65 9.02 -20.89 -6.57
C LEU A 65 7.72 -21.29 -5.85
N PRO A 66 7.75 -22.34 -5.01
CA PRO A 66 6.61 -22.67 -4.15
C PRO A 66 6.25 -21.51 -3.24
N LEU A 67 4.96 -21.32 -2.99
CA LEU A 67 4.40 -20.19 -2.22
C LEU A 67 5.08 -20.02 -0.85
N ILE A 68 5.47 -21.14 -0.22
CA ILE A 68 6.11 -21.15 1.09
C ILE A 68 7.45 -20.43 1.10
N TRP A 69 8.22 -20.53 0.02
CA TRP A 69 9.49 -19.80 -0.12
C TRP A 69 9.26 -18.31 -0.35
N GLY A 70 8.20 -17.96 -1.09
CA GLY A 70 7.77 -16.56 -1.27
C GLY A 70 7.43 -15.91 0.06
N VAL A 71 6.61 -16.59 0.87
CA VAL A 71 6.26 -16.12 2.22
C VAL A 71 7.49 -15.99 3.14
N SER A 72 8.42 -16.94 3.08
CA SER A 72 9.64 -16.85 3.89
C SER A 72 10.54 -15.69 3.47
N LEU A 73 10.55 -15.35 2.18
CA LEU A 73 11.33 -14.25 1.65
C LEU A 73 10.76 -12.88 2.07
N THR A 74 9.43 -12.76 2.31
CA THR A 74 8.83 -11.53 2.83
C THR A 74 9.34 -11.17 4.23
N VAL A 75 9.66 -12.17 5.05
CA VAL A 75 10.28 -11.92 6.36
C VAL A 75 11.65 -11.25 6.20
N LEU A 76 12.43 -11.70 5.21
CA LEU A 76 13.74 -11.12 4.89
C LEU A 76 13.59 -9.69 4.35
N ASP A 77 12.61 -9.42 3.52
CA ASP A 77 12.31 -8.07 3.00
C ASP A 77 11.93 -7.11 4.12
N THR A 78 11.06 -7.53 5.03
CA THR A 78 10.68 -6.75 6.21
C THR A 78 11.90 -6.42 7.08
N LEU A 79 12.78 -7.41 7.31
CA LEU A 79 14.03 -7.17 8.06
C LEU A 79 14.96 -6.21 7.32
N LEU A 80 15.05 -6.30 6.00
CA LEU A 80 15.84 -5.40 5.18
C LEU A 80 15.32 -3.97 5.28
N LEU A 81 14.00 -3.76 5.24
CA LEU A 81 13.37 -2.46 5.44
C LEU A 81 13.65 -1.90 6.83
N LEU A 82 13.57 -2.73 7.88
CA LEU A 82 13.91 -2.32 9.24
C LEU A 82 15.38 -1.87 9.36
N ILE A 83 16.30 -2.62 8.75
CA ILE A 83 17.71 -2.26 8.71
C ILE A 83 17.91 -0.95 7.93
N LEU A 84 17.24 -0.81 6.78
CA LEU A 84 17.32 0.40 5.97
C LEU A 84 16.79 1.62 6.73
N GLN A 85 15.77 1.43 7.56
CA GLN A 85 15.21 2.48 8.42
C GLN A 85 16.24 3.02 9.43
N SER A 86 17.16 2.20 9.91
CA SER A 86 18.24 2.62 10.82
C SER A 86 19.26 3.54 10.15
N TYR A 87 19.38 3.49 8.82
CA TYR A 87 20.32 4.33 8.05
C TYR A 87 19.82 5.74 7.71
N GLY A 88 18.59 6.07 8.12
CA GLY A 88 17.99 7.39 8.00
C GLY A 88 16.94 7.53 6.92
N MET A 89 15.98 8.40 7.15
CA MET A 89 14.76 8.59 6.34
C MET A 89 15.01 8.89 4.85
N ARG A 90 16.09 9.61 4.52
CA ARG A 90 16.42 9.94 3.12
C ARG A 90 16.68 8.72 2.23
N LYS A 91 17.32 7.68 2.81
CA LYS A 91 17.64 6.47 2.04
C LYS A 91 16.38 5.64 1.78
N ILE A 92 15.48 5.56 2.77
CA ILE A 92 14.20 4.90 2.62
C ILE A 92 13.36 5.62 1.56
N GLU A 93 13.27 6.93 1.62
CA GLU A 93 12.52 7.73 0.66
C GLU A 93 13.03 7.51 -0.76
N ALA A 94 14.35 7.55 -0.98
CA ALA A 94 14.95 7.27 -2.26
C ALA A 94 14.66 5.84 -2.75
N PHE A 95 14.69 4.86 -1.86
CA PHE A 95 14.37 3.47 -2.17
C PHE A 95 12.89 3.30 -2.57
N ILE A 96 11.97 3.89 -1.81
CA ILE A 96 10.54 3.86 -2.12
C ILE A 96 10.25 4.55 -3.46
N ILE A 97 10.86 5.70 -3.72
CA ILE A 97 10.72 6.41 -5.01
C ILE A 97 11.21 5.53 -6.17
N ALA A 98 12.34 4.86 -6.00
CA ALA A 98 12.87 3.94 -7.01
C ALA A 98 11.92 2.77 -7.29
N LEU A 99 11.34 2.17 -6.24
CA LEU A 99 10.34 1.10 -6.38
C LEU A 99 9.08 1.58 -7.10
N VAL A 100 8.52 2.72 -6.68
CA VAL A 100 7.34 3.30 -7.31
C VAL A 100 7.60 3.66 -8.77
N ALA A 101 8.78 4.21 -9.08
CA ALA A 101 9.18 4.50 -10.46
C ALA A 101 9.30 3.21 -11.29
N THR A 102 9.87 2.14 -10.73
CA THR A 102 9.96 0.84 -11.40
C THR A 102 8.58 0.27 -11.72
N ILE A 103 7.66 0.32 -10.76
CA ILE A 103 6.26 -0.11 -10.96
C ILE A 103 5.60 0.73 -12.05
N GLY A 104 5.74 2.06 -11.99
CA GLY A 104 5.19 2.96 -12.99
C GLY A 104 5.70 2.68 -14.41
N VAL A 105 7.00 2.46 -14.55
CA VAL A 105 7.63 2.10 -15.85
C VAL A 105 7.12 0.75 -16.33
N SER A 106 6.99 -0.25 -15.45
CA SER A 106 6.46 -1.58 -15.81
C SER A 106 5.04 -1.49 -16.35
N PHE A 107 4.16 -0.74 -15.66
CA PHE A 107 2.79 -0.51 -16.15
C PHE A 107 2.74 0.24 -17.48
N LEU A 108 3.62 1.22 -17.69
CA LEU A 108 3.71 1.92 -18.97
C LEU A 108 4.12 0.96 -20.10
N LEU A 109 5.11 0.11 -19.88
CA LEU A 109 5.53 -0.89 -20.85
C LEU A 109 4.41 -1.89 -21.16
N GLU A 110 3.69 -2.36 -20.13
CA GLU A 110 2.55 -3.25 -20.29
C GLU A 110 1.44 -2.59 -21.13
N MET A 111 1.12 -1.33 -20.88
CA MET A 111 0.16 -0.56 -21.67
C MET A 111 0.57 -0.46 -23.15
N PHE A 112 1.86 -0.26 -23.43
CA PHE A 112 2.35 -0.21 -24.81
C PHE A 112 2.22 -1.55 -25.53
N TRP A 113 2.43 -2.67 -24.84
CA TRP A 113 2.34 -3.99 -25.44
C TRP A 113 0.92 -4.52 -25.53
N ALA A 114 0.10 -4.29 -24.53
CA ALA A 114 -1.29 -4.74 -24.48
C ALA A 114 -2.19 -4.00 -25.48
N LYS A 115 -1.82 -2.79 -25.92
CA LYS A 115 -2.60 -1.91 -26.84
C LYS A 115 -4.08 -1.93 -26.50
N PRO A 116 -4.47 -1.56 -25.27
CA PRO A 116 -5.87 -1.63 -24.85
C PRO A 116 -6.75 -0.70 -25.70
N ASP A 117 -7.99 -1.11 -25.95
CA ASP A 117 -8.96 -0.23 -26.56
C ASP A 117 -9.28 0.93 -25.60
N MET A 118 -8.92 2.15 -26.03
CA MET A 118 -9.13 3.36 -25.23
C MET A 118 -10.60 3.61 -24.91
N GLY A 119 -11.52 3.13 -25.74
CA GLY A 119 -12.96 3.24 -25.51
C GLY A 119 -13.42 2.38 -24.33
N GLU A 120 -12.91 1.16 -24.22
CA GLU A 120 -13.21 0.27 -23.08
C GLU A 120 -12.51 0.71 -21.79
N LEU A 121 -11.32 1.25 -21.92
CA LEU A 121 -10.56 1.78 -20.79
C LEU A 121 -11.28 2.95 -20.13
N VAL A 122 -11.83 3.88 -20.92
CA VAL A 122 -12.63 4.99 -20.40
C VAL A 122 -13.94 4.53 -19.79
N LYS A 123 -14.59 3.50 -20.34
CA LYS A 123 -15.80 2.92 -19.76
C LYS A 123 -15.53 2.29 -18.38
N GLY A 124 -14.33 1.74 -18.16
CA GLY A 124 -13.93 1.18 -16.87
C GLY A 124 -13.84 2.21 -15.73
N PHE A 125 -13.73 3.50 -16.02
CA PHE A 125 -13.81 4.57 -15.02
C PHE A 125 -15.25 4.89 -14.55
N ILE A 126 -16.25 4.41 -15.28
CA ILE A 126 -17.65 4.58 -14.91
C ILE A 126 -18.06 3.37 -14.07
N PRO A 127 -18.39 3.55 -12.77
CA PRO A 127 -18.82 2.43 -11.94
C PRO A 127 -20.12 1.86 -12.51
N SER A 128 -20.06 0.67 -13.07
CA SER A 128 -21.22 -0.09 -13.54
C SER A 128 -21.44 -1.28 -12.62
N ILE A 129 -22.68 -1.49 -12.20
CA ILE A 129 -23.07 -2.70 -11.48
C ILE A 129 -23.18 -3.80 -12.54
N PRO A 130 -22.43 -4.92 -12.44
CA PRO A 130 -22.62 -6.03 -13.35
C PRO A 130 -24.05 -6.54 -13.19
N ASN A 131 -24.85 -6.49 -14.25
CA ASN A 131 -26.11 -7.20 -14.29
C ASN A 131 -25.79 -8.69 -14.54
N ASP A 132 -25.72 -9.45 -13.45
CA ASP A 132 -25.75 -10.91 -13.51
C ASP A 132 -27.14 -11.34 -14.00
N THR A 133 -27.23 -11.67 -15.28
CA THR A 133 -28.29 -12.47 -15.86
C THR A 133 -27.74 -13.81 -16.27
#